data_22c0cd8a9f101b97ee9746438c9d6f7d
#
_entry.id   22c0cd8a9f101b97ee9746438c9d6f7d
#
_cell.length_a   1.000
_cell.length_b   1.000
_cell.length_c   1.000
_cell.angle_alpha   90.00
_cell.angle_beta   90.00
_cell.angle_gamma   90.00
#
_symmetry.space_group_name_H-M   'P 1'
#
loop_
_entity.id
_entity.type
_entity.pdbx_description
1 polymer ?
#
loop_
_entity_poly.entity_id
_entity_poly.type
_entity_poly.pdbx_seq_one_letter_code
_entity_poly.pdbx_strand_id
1 'polypeptide(L)'
;MKKISTLILATLALIAIAASSHSGGVYKTNTGTIDFFSHTPVEDISAVNHKVKTAFSSANGKIQFSVLIKDFEFEKALMQEHFNENYMESTKYRTATFSGTITDIXKIKVSTDGTYTSQVTGKLTIKDVTKEVATTGTFTVKGGVVNAKAAFNLNXSDYNVKIPRTVMNKISDDIKISIDADYKHLH
;
A
#
# COMPACT_ATOMS: atom_id res chain seq x y z
N MET A 1 -5.38 -14.58 -82.29
CA MET A 1 -6.23 -14.29 -81.11
C MET A 1 -5.37 -14.48 -79.86
N LYS A 2 -4.89 -13.34 -79.30
CA LYS A 2 -4.02 -13.34 -78.11
C LYS A 2 -4.87 -13.07 -76.87
N LYS A 3 -4.89 -14.04 -75.94
CA LYS A 3 -5.56 -13.89 -74.63
C LYS A 3 -4.65 -13.09 -73.69
N ILE A 4 -5.13 -11.95 -73.25
CA ILE A 4 -4.45 -11.11 -72.27
C ILE A 4 -4.93 -11.59 -70.87
N SER A 5 -3.99 -12.18 -70.12
CA SER A 5 -4.27 -12.63 -68.74
C SER A 5 -3.97 -11.45 -67.80
N THR A 6 -5.00 -10.93 -67.17
CA THR A 6 -4.85 -9.82 -66.22
C THR A 6 -4.47 -10.44 -64.84
N LEU A 7 -3.25 -10.20 -64.40
CA LEU A 7 -2.75 -10.64 -63.10
C LEU A 7 -3.15 -9.56 -62.06
N ILE A 8 -4.14 -9.89 -61.20
CA ILE A 8 -4.54 -9.00 -60.09
C ILE A 8 -3.59 -9.29 -58.92
N LEU A 9 -2.70 -8.33 -58.68
CA LEU A 9 -1.80 -8.38 -57.53
C LEU A 9 -2.54 -7.88 -56.30
N ALA A 10 -3.01 -8.78 -55.44
CA ALA A 10 -3.62 -8.42 -54.17
C ALA A 10 -2.52 -8.12 -53.15
N THR A 11 -2.30 -6.84 -52.88
CA THR A 11 -1.40 -6.41 -51.80
C THR A 11 -2.08 -6.60 -50.43
N LEU A 12 -1.65 -7.59 -49.72
CA LEU A 12 -2.10 -7.84 -48.33
C LEU A 12 -1.37 -6.83 -47.41
N ALA A 13 -2.10 -5.80 -47.00
CA ALA A 13 -1.55 -4.85 -46.03
C ALA A 13 -1.53 -5.50 -44.67
N LEU A 14 -0.34 -5.90 -44.20
CA LEU A 14 -0.15 -6.43 -42.85
C LEU A 14 -0.22 -5.26 -41.89
N ILE A 15 -1.39 -5.15 -41.20
CA ILE A 15 -1.52 -4.18 -40.12
C ILE A 15 -0.79 -4.79 -38.90
N ALA A 16 0.44 -4.32 -38.67
CA ALA A 16 1.17 -4.68 -37.46
C ALA A 16 0.52 -3.95 -36.29
N ILE A 17 -0.32 -4.68 -35.56
CA ILE A 17 -0.80 -4.19 -34.25
C ILE A 17 0.41 -4.26 -33.33
N ALA A 18 1.04 -3.13 -33.11
CA ALA A 18 2.08 -3.00 -32.09
C ALA A 18 1.38 -3.19 -30.73
N ALA A 19 1.39 -4.40 -30.22
CA ALA A 19 1.05 -4.67 -28.85
C ALA A 19 2.13 -3.99 -28.02
N SER A 20 1.81 -2.80 -27.49
CA SER A 20 2.66 -2.18 -26.49
C SER A 20 2.63 -3.07 -25.24
N SER A 21 3.58 -3.97 -25.18
CA SER A 21 3.84 -4.71 -23.96
C SER A 21 4.33 -3.68 -22.94
N HIS A 22 3.43 -3.26 -22.05
CA HIS A 22 3.83 -2.57 -20.84
C HIS A 22 4.59 -3.58 -19.99
N SER A 23 5.90 -3.62 -20.18
CA SER A 23 6.77 -4.39 -19.31
C SER A 23 6.85 -3.63 -17.96
N GLY A 24 5.81 -3.75 -17.19
CA GLY A 24 5.80 -3.15 -15.86
C GLY A 24 6.69 -3.95 -14.92
N GLY A 25 7.45 -3.24 -14.10
CA GLY A 25 8.30 -3.86 -13.10
C GLY A 25 7.63 -3.95 -11.73
N VAL A 26 8.27 -4.71 -10.87
CA VAL A 26 7.92 -4.78 -9.45
C VAL A 26 8.79 -3.77 -8.70
N TYR A 27 8.16 -2.95 -7.90
CA TYR A 27 8.79 -1.95 -7.03
C TYR A 27 8.61 -2.40 -5.59
N LYS A 28 9.68 -2.45 -4.81
CA LYS A 28 9.60 -2.96 -3.43
C LYS A 28 10.47 -2.18 -2.44
N THR A 29 10.14 -2.33 -1.17
CA THR A 29 10.97 -1.89 -0.05
C THR A 29 10.75 -2.82 1.16
N ASN A 30 11.76 -2.90 2.01
CA ASN A 30 11.70 -3.61 3.30
C ASN A 30 11.87 -2.64 4.48
N THR A 31 11.93 -1.34 4.19
CA THR A 31 12.19 -0.27 5.16
C THR A 31 11.14 0.84 5.06
N GLY A 32 9.91 0.46 4.65
CA GLY A 32 8.81 1.40 4.68
C GLY A 32 8.46 1.77 6.13
N THR A 33 7.87 2.94 6.30
CA THR A 33 7.45 3.45 7.60
C THR A 33 5.94 3.49 7.67
N ILE A 34 5.39 2.99 8.77
CA ILE A 34 4.00 3.22 9.15
C ILE A 34 4.02 3.76 10.57
N ASP A 35 3.31 4.87 10.77
CA ASP A 35 3.05 5.37 12.11
C ASP A 35 1.55 5.42 12.35
N PHE A 36 1.17 5.28 13.61
CA PHE A 36 -0.21 5.51 14.02
C PHE A 36 -0.27 6.55 15.14
N PHE A 37 -1.39 7.23 15.21
CA PHE A 37 -1.63 8.28 16.17
C PHE A 37 -3.04 8.18 16.73
N SER A 38 -3.12 8.13 18.06
CA SER A 38 -4.36 8.15 18.84
C SER A 38 -4.41 9.46 19.62
N HIS A 39 -5.47 10.23 19.42
CA HIS A 39 -5.64 11.51 20.13
C HIS A 39 -6.87 11.48 21.02
N THR A 40 -6.70 11.89 22.27
CA THR A 40 -7.81 12.20 23.18
C THR A 40 -7.47 13.49 23.93
N PRO A 41 -8.47 14.17 24.54
CA PRO A 41 -8.16 15.34 25.38
C PRO A 41 -7.25 15.04 26.57
N VAL A 42 -7.08 13.78 26.94
CA VAL A 42 -6.27 13.35 28.09
C VAL A 42 -4.85 12.95 27.68
N GLU A 43 -4.70 12.26 26.54
CA GLU A 43 -3.39 11.70 26.16
C GLU A 43 -3.28 11.53 24.66
N ASP A 44 -2.09 11.82 24.14
CA ASP A 44 -1.69 11.48 22.77
C ASP A 44 -0.79 10.26 22.82
N ILE A 45 -1.06 9.28 21.96
CA ILE A 45 -0.26 8.07 21.85
C ILE A 45 0.17 7.90 20.39
N SER A 46 1.45 7.71 20.19
CA SER A 46 2.00 7.44 18.86
C SER A 46 2.96 6.27 18.90
N ALA A 47 3.07 5.58 17.77
CA ALA A 47 4.05 4.53 17.58
C ALA A 47 4.44 4.47 16.11
N VAL A 48 5.66 4.02 15.84
CA VAL A 48 6.20 3.97 14.49
C VAL A 48 6.87 2.62 14.23
N ASN A 49 6.70 2.12 13.00
CA ASN A 49 7.36 0.89 12.53
C ASN A 49 8.16 1.27 11.27
N HIS A 50 9.48 1.10 11.32
CA HIS A 50 10.40 1.41 10.21
C HIS A 50 10.81 0.18 9.39
N LYS A 51 10.15 -0.97 9.60
CA LYS A 51 10.52 -2.25 8.98
C LYS A 51 9.39 -2.83 8.13
N VAL A 52 8.56 -1.96 7.57
CA VAL A 52 7.41 -2.38 6.78
C VAL A 52 7.88 -2.93 5.43
N LYS A 53 7.40 -4.12 5.09
CA LYS A 53 7.66 -4.73 3.79
C LYS A 53 6.48 -4.44 2.88
N THR A 54 6.77 -3.89 1.70
CA THR A 54 5.71 -3.59 0.74
C THR A 54 6.25 -3.67 -0.69
N ALA A 55 5.35 -3.99 -1.62
CA ALA A 55 5.67 -4.07 -3.05
C ALA A 55 4.45 -3.72 -3.88
N PHE A 56 4.69 -3.11 -5.04
CA PHE A 56 3.62 -2.92 -6.03
C PHE A 56 4.12 -3.23 -7.44
N SER A 57 3.17 -3.54 -8.31
CA SER A 57 3.41 -3.80 -9.73
C SER A 57 2.98 -2.59 -10.56
N SER A 58 3.92 -2.01 -11.33
CA SER A 58 3.59 -0.91 -12.24
C SER A 58 2.84 -1.39 -13.49
N ALA A 59 2.75 -2.71 -13.71
CA ALA A 59 2.00 -3.26 -14.83
C ALA A 59 0.48 -3.31 -14.55
N ASN A 60 0.09 -3.66 -13.32
CA ASN A 60 -1.32 -3.93 -13.02
C ASN A 60 -1.82 -3.25 -11.74
N GLY A 61 -0.96 -2.50 -11.05
CA GLY A 61 -1.33 -1.75 -9.86
C GLY A 61 -1.48 -2.58 -8.58
N LYS A 62 -1.29 -3.89 -8.62
CA LYS A 62 -1.38 -4.70 -7.41
C LYS A 62 -0.37 -4.21 -6.39
N ILE A 63 -0.79 -4.04 -5.14
CA ILE A 63 0.05 -3.56 -4.05
C ILE A 63 -0.22 -4.38 -2.79
N GLN A 64 0.85 -4.68 -2.05
CA GLN A 64 0.78 -5.50 -0.84
C GLN A 64 1.65 -4.90 0.26
N PHE A 65 1.19 -5.03 1.50
CA PHE A 65 1.97 -4.66 2.69
C PHE A 65 1.97 -5.84 3.65
N SER A 66 3.09 -5.97 4.36
CA SER A 66 3.25 -6.91 5.47
C SER A 66 3.95 -6.17 6.62
N VAL A 67 3.29 -6.11 7.77
CA VAL A 67 3.70 -5.29 8.92
C VAL A 67 3.78 -6.19 10.16
N LEU A 68 4.99 -6.44 10.65
CA LEU A 68 5.17 -7.15 11.91
C LEU A 68 4.72 -6.25 13.08
N ILE A 69 3.75 -6.71 13.84
CA ILE A 69 3.14 -5.91 14.91
C ILE A 69 4.18 -5.56 15.99
N LYS A 70 5.03 -6.51 16.36
CA LYS A 70 6.03 -6.30 17.40
C LYS A 70 7.12 -5.29 17.04
N ASP A 71 7.21 -4.90 15.77
CA ASP A 71 8.20 -3.91 15.31
C ASP A 71 7.71 -2.46 15.45
N PHE A 72 6.51 -2.23 16.00
CA PHE A 72 6.08 -0.88 16.38
C PHE A 72 6.83 -0.43 17.64
N GLU A 73 7.43 0.74 17.55
CA GLU A 73 8.21 1.35 18.63
C GLU A 73 7.43 2.52 19.25
N PHE A 74 7.37 2.55 20.57
CA PHE A 74 6.68 3.56 21.36
C PHE A 74 7.72 4.34 22.16
N GLU A 75 7.39 5.58 22.50
CA GLU A 75 8.22 6.38 23.41
C GLU A 75 8.34 5.73 24.79
N LYS A 76 7.22 5.16 25.29
CA LYS A 76 7.15 4.53 26.63
C LYS A 76 7.12 3.01 26.50
N ALA A 77 8.11 2.35 27.10
CA ALA A 77 8.23 0.87 27.05
C ALA A 77 6.97 0.16 27.56
N LEU A 78 6.35 0.68 28.60
CA LEU A 78 5.13 0.08 29.14
C LEU A 78 3.96 0.14 28.15
N MET A 79 3.84 1.23 27.38
CA MET A 79 2.84 1.33 26.32
C MET A 79 3.09 0.29 25.24
N GLN A 80 4.35 0.09 24.85
CA GLN A 80 4.74 -0.91 23.86
C GLN A 80 4.40 -2.32 24.34
N GLU A 81 4.64 -2.61 25.61
CA GLU A 81 4.29 -3.90 26.22
C GLU A 81 2.76 -4.11 26.17
N HIS A 82 1.97 -3.13 26.65
CA HIS A 82 0.50 -3.23 26.62
C HIS A 82 -0.02 -3.37 25.18
N PHE A 83 0.53 -2.62 24.24
CA PHE A 83 0.16 -2.73 22.82
C PHE A 83 0.35 -4.16 22.33
N ASN A 84 1.50 -4.75 22.60
CA ASN A 84 1.83 -6.09 22.12
C ASN A 84 1.02 -7.18 22.82
N GLU A 85 0.86 -7.09 24.15
CA GLU A 85 0.27 -8.17 24.94
C GLU A 85 -1.26 -8.08 25.04
N ASN A 86 -1.78 -6.86 25.29
CA ASN A 86 -3.19 -6.70 25.64
C ASN A 86 -4.06 -6.27 24.46
N TYR A 87 -3.53 -5.44 23.55
CA TYR A 87 -4.31 -4.91 22.45
C TYR A 87 -4.16 -5.74 21.18
N MET A 88 -2.94 -5.95 20.75
CA MET A 88 -2.66 -6.63 19.48
C MET A 88 -2.45 -8.13 19.63
N GLU A 89 -2.10 -8.61 20.83
CA GLU A 89 -1.77 -10.01 21.08
C GLU A 89 -0.76 -10.49 20.03
N SER A 90 0.37 -9.77 19.94
CA SER A 90 1.32 -9.89 18.81
C SER A 90 2.06 -11.23 18.75
N THR A 91 2.03 -12.04 19.79
CA THR A 91 2.54 -13.43 19.74
C THR A 91 1.60 -14.33 18.94
N LYS A 92 0.29 -14.05 19.00
CA LYS A 92 -0.75 -14.79 18.27
C LYS A 92 -0.98 -14.19 16.87
N TYR A 93 -1.20 -12.89 16.81
CA TYR A 93 -1.48 -12.15 15.58
C TYR A 93 -0.25 -11.35 15.18
N ARG A 94 0.73 -12.05 14.63
CA ARG A 94 2.08 -11.51 14.43
C ARG A 94 2.15 -10.40 13.38
N THR A 95 1.26 -10.44 12.38
CA THR A 95 1.38 -9.61 11.19
C THR A 95 0.03 -9.01 10.82
N ALA A 96 0.04 -7.71 10.52
CA ALA A 96 -1.05 -7.08 9.78
C ALA A 96 -0.68 -7.09 8.29
N THR A 97 -1.68 -7.26 7.41
CA THR A 97 -1.44 -7.31 5.97
C THR A 97 -2.46 -6.45 5.23
N PHE A 98 -2.01 -5.91 4.10
CA PHE A 98 -2.89 -5.24 3.15
C PHE A 98 -2.65 -5.84 1.77
N SER A 99 -3.74 -6.11 1.05
CA SER A 99 -3.68 -6.56 -0.34
C SER A 99 -4.69 -5.76 -1.14
N GLY A 100 -4.20 -5.00 -2.12
CA GLY A 100 -5.06 -4.08 -2.86
C GLY A 100 -4.55 -3.73 -4.24
N THR A 101 -5.14 -2.66 -4.76
CA THR A 101 -4.85 -2.17 -6.11
C THR A 101 -4.74 -0.64 -6.10
N ILE A 102 -3.72 -0.15 -6.78
CA ILE A 102 -3.58 1.27 -7.14
C ILE A 102 -4.44 1.44 -8.39
N THR A 103 -5.53 2.20 -8.27
CA THR A 103 -6.43 2.46 -9.40
C THR A 103 -5.69 3.31 -10.44
N ASP A 104 -5.94 3.05 -11.71
CA ASP A 104 -5.34 3.83 -12.80
C ASP A 104 -3.80 3.88 -12.70
N ILE A 105 -3.15 2.78 -12.46
CA ILE A 105 -1.69 2.68 -12.36
C ILE A 105 -0.94 3.34 -13.52
N UNK A 106 -1.51 3.49 -14.41
CA UNK A 106 -1.08 4.00 -15.44
C UNK A 106 -0.79 5.29 -15.40
N LYS A 107 -1.46 6.01 -14.61
CA LYS A 107 -1.21 7.45 -14.44
C LYS A 107 0.13 7.72 -13.75
N ILE A 108 0.61 6.78 -12.97
CA ILE A 108 1.87 6.89 -12.26
C ILE A 108 3.00 6.51 -13.21
N LYS A 109 3.71 7.52 -13.73
CA LYS A 109 4.82 7.32 -14.69
C LYS A 109 6.09 7.01 -13.89
N VAL A 110 6.32 5.74 -13.57
CA VAL A 110 7.41 5.30 -12.69
C VAL A 110 8.81 5.60 -13.24
N SER A 111 8.93 5.93 -14.54
CA SER A 111 10.19 6.29 -15.19
C SER A 111 10.34 7.80 -15.41
N THR A 112 9.38 8.61 -14.96
CA THR A 112 9.38 10.07 -15.22
C THR A 112 9.24 10.80 -13.90
N ASP A 113 10.21 11.62 -13.56
CA ASP A 113 10.18 12.42 -12.33
C ASP A 113 8.91 13.26 -12.26
N GLY A 114 8.27 13.27 -11.12
CA GLY A 114 7.02 13.99 -10.93
C GLY A 114 6.24 13.48 -9.72
N THR A 115 5.14 14.12 -9.43
CA THR A 115 4.23 13.74 -8.35
C THR A 115 2.87 13.38 -8.93
N TYR A 116 2.36 12.22 -8.55
CA TYR A 116 1.14 11.61 -9.06
C TYR A 116 0.25 11.22 -7.90
N THR A 117 -1.07 11.31 -8.06
CA THR A 117 -2.01 10.83 -7.06
C THR A 117 -2.92 9.76 -7.66
N SER A 118 -3.26 8.77 -6.85
CA SER A 118 -4.20 7.73 -7.26
C SER A 118 -4.93 7.16 -6.05
N GLN A 119 -6.11 6.62 -6.29
CA GLN A 119 -6.83 5.87 -5.26
C GLN A 119 -6.15 4.51 -5.06
N VAL A 120 -6.08 4.09 -3.81
CA VAL A 120 -5.61 2.76 -3.43
C VAL A 120 -6.74 2.11 -2.64
N THR A 121 -7.21 0.97 -3.11
CA THR A 121 -8.31 0.24 -2.46
C THR A 121 -7.88 -1.21 -2.23
N GLY A 122 -8.36 -1.80 -1.15
CA GLY A 122 -8.01 -3.19 -0.89
C GLY A 122 -8.47 -3.66 0.48
N LYS A 123 -7.99 -4.83 0.85
CA LYS A 123 -8.35 -5.51 2.09
C LYS A 123 -7.23 -5.40 3.10
N LEU A 124 -7.55 -4.81 4.25
CA LEU A 124 -6.65 -4.70 5.40
C LEU A 124 -7.07 -5.75 6.43
N THR A 125 -6.12 -6.59 6.83
CA THR A 125 -6.34 -7.63 7.84
C THR A 125 -5.51 -7.33 9.08
N ILE A 126 -6.19 -7.20 10.22
CA ILE A 126 -5.58 -7.01 11.55
C ILE A 126 -6.28 -7.98 12.50
N LYS A 127 -5.54 -8.73 13.31
CA LYS A 127 -6.06 -9.73 14.27
C LYS A 127 -7.10 -10.67 13.63
N ASP A 128 -6.80 -11.15 12.41
CA ASP A 128 -7.67 -12.06 11.63
C ASP A 128 -9.02 -11.44 11.21
N VAL A 129 -9.20 -10.12 11.40
CA VAL A 129 -10.38 -9.41 10.89
C VAL A 129 -9.97 -8.65 9.62
N THR A 130 -10.72 -8.85 8.55
CA THR A 130 -10.46 -8.22 7.26
C THR A 130 -11.55 -7.21 6.91
N LYS A 131 -11.14 -5.99 6.56
CA LYS A 131 -12.03 -4.91 6.13
C LYS A 131 -11.54 -4.29 4.83
N GLU A 132 -12.46 -3.76 4.04
CA GLU A 132 -12.12 -2.95 2.86
C GLU A 132 -11.65 -1.57 3.34
N VAL A 133 -10.56 -1.10 2.73
CA VAL A 133 -10.00 0.23 2.99
C VAL A 133 -9.76 0.92 1.66
N ALA A 134 -10.04 2.20 1.60
CA ALA A 134 -9.76 3.06 0.44
C ALA A 134 -9.11 4.35 0.92
N THR A 135 -8.05 4.75 0.24
CA THR A 135 -7.35 6.00 0.54
C THR A 135 -6.74 6.58 -0.73
N THR A 136 -6.34 7.83 -0.67
CA THR A 136 -5.57 8.45 -1.76
C THR A 136 -4.09 8.33 -1.46
N GLY A 137 -3.34 7.75 -2.40
CA GLY A 137 -1.89 7.71 -2.34
C GLY A 137 -1.27 8.82 -3.18
N THR A 138 -0.22 9.43 -2.66
CA THR A 138 0.64 10.36 -3.40
C THR A 138 1.95 9.64 -3.71
N PHE A 139 2.31 9.60 -4.99
CA PHE A 139 3.49 8.89 -5.49
C PHE A 139 4.44 9.91 -6.11
N THR A 140 5.61 10.10 -5.52
CA THR A 140 6.64 11.01 -6.02
C THR A 140 7.76 10.19 -6.62
N VAL A 141 7.99 10.35 -7.92
CA VAL A 141 9.06 9.68 -8.65
C VAL A 141 10.24 10.64 -8.75
N LYS A 142 11.41 10.18 -8.34
CA LYS A 142 12.65 10.96 -8.47
C LYS A 142 13.84 10.01 -8.64
N GLY A 143 14.54 10.15 -9.75
CA GLY A 143 15.74 9.36 -10.03
C GLY A 143 15.52 7.84 -9.95
N GLY A 144 14.36 7.36 -10.39
CA GLY A 144 14.05 5.93 -10.39
C GLY A 144 13.53 5.37 -9.06
N VAL A 145 13.46 6.20 -8.01
CA VAL A 145 12.83 5.83 -6.74
C VAL A 145 11.40 6.34 -6.75
N VAL A 146 10.46 5.53 -6.28
CA VAL A 146 9.05 5.92 -6.13
C VAL A 146 8.77 6.03 -4.63
N ASN A 147 8.60 7.26 -4.13
CA ASN A 147 8.12 7.47 -2.76
C ASN A 147 6.60 7.47 -2.76
N ALA A 148 5.98 6.65 -1.92
CA ALA A 148 4.52 6.64 -1.76
C ALA A 148 4.14 7.05 -0.35
N LYS A 149 3.18 7.98 -0.27
CA LYS A 149 2.61 8.45 1.00
C LYS A 149 1.10 8.31 0.96
N ALA A 150 0.53 7.92 2.10
CA ALA A 150 -0.92 7.86 2.28
C ALA A 150 -1.27 8.04 3.74
N ALA A 151 -2.50 8.49 4.00
CA ALA A 151 -3.02 8.55 5.36
C ALA A 151 -4.51 8.22 5.33
N PHE A 152 -4.96 7.52 6.36
CA PHE A 152 -6.36 7.16 6.55
C PHE A 152 -6.63 6.88 8.02
N ASN A 153 -7.89 6.88 8.38
CA ASN A 153 -8.30 6.52 9.75
C ASN A 153 -8.90 5.12 9.77
N LEU A 154 -8.73 4.44 10.91
CA LEU A 154 -9.40 3.16 11.20
C LEU A 154 -9.89 3.16 12.65
N ASN A 155 -10.92 2.35 12.91
CA ASN A 155 -11.40 2.18 14.29
C ASN A 155 -10.85 0.87 14.86
N UNK A 156 -10.23 0.93 15.92
CA UNK A 156 -9.75 -0.05 16.53
C UNK A 156 -10.64 -1.08 16.71
N SER A 157 -12.02 -0.74 17.19
CA SER A 157 -13.11 -1.73 17.41
C SER A 157 -13.46 -2.57 16.18
N ASP A 158 -13.28 -2.04 14.98
CA ASP A 158 -13.55 -2.76 13.71
C ASP A 158 -12.67 -4.01 13.55
N TYR A 159 -11.52 -4.07 14.23
CA TYR A 159 -10.55 -5.16 14.11
C TYR A 159 -10.41 -5.96 15.40
N ASN A 160 -11.44 -5.95 16.24
CA ASN A 160 -11.44 -6.67 17.53
C ASN A 160 -10.30 -6.23 18.46
N VAL A 161 -9.84 -4.99 18.32
CA VAL A 161 -8.91 -4.39 19.28
C VAL A 161 -9.76 -3.75 20.37
N LYS A 162 -9.76 -4.35 21.57
CA LYS A 162 -10.62 -3.92 22.67
C LYS A 162 -9.90 -2.94 23.59
N ILE A 163 -10.50 -1.77 23.78
CA ILE A 163 -9.98 -0.76 24.70
C ILE A 163 -10.69 -0.97 26.05
N PRO A 164 -9.95 -1.30 27.13
CA PRO A 164 -10.58 -1.46 28.45
C PRO A 164 -11.25 -0.17 28.92
N ARG A 165 -12.38 -0.29 29.60
CA ARG A 165 -13.15 0.86 30.10
C ARG A 165 -12.32 1.82 30.96
N THR A 166 -11.36 1.28 31.70
CA THR A 166 -10.48 2.04 32.60
C THR A 166 -9.56 3.04 31.86
N VAL A 167 -9.35 2.85 30.57
CA VAL A 167 -8.46 3.71 29.76
C VAL A 167 -9.15 4.28 28.50
N MET A 168 -10.48 4.17 28.39
CA MET A 168 -11.23 4.67 27.24
C MET A 168 -11.09 6.18 27.03
N ASN A 169 -10.81 6.93 28.11
CA ASN A 169 -10.58 8.36 28.01
C ASN A 169 -9.16 8.72 27.56
N LYS A 170 -8.28 7.73 27.44
CA LYS A 170 -6.86 7.92 27.04
C LYS A 170 -6.54 7.35 25.67
N ILE A 171 -7.36 6.46 25.16
CA ILE A 171 -7.11 5.78 23.87
C ILE A 171 -8.32 6.00 22.97
N SER A 172 -8.12 6.64 21.83
CA SER A 172 -9.18 6.82 20.84
C SER A 172 -9.46 5.50 20.12
N ASP A 173 -10.72 5.25 19.82
CA ASP A 173 -11.08 4.17 18.88
C ASP A 173 -10.69 4.56 17.45
N ASP A 174 -10.75 5.86 17.11
CA ASP A 174 -10.36 6.40 15.81
C ASP A 174 -8.85 6.65 15.80
N ILE A 175 -8.13 5.86 15.03
CA ILE A 175 -6.67 5.89 14.91
C ILE A 175 -6.27 6.38 13.53
N LYS A 176 -5.43 7.41 13.49
CA LYS A 176 -4.84 7.87 12.22
C LYS A 176 -3.64 7.00 11.88
N ILE A 177 -3.62 6.48 10.67
CA ILE A 177 -2.48 5.72 10.11
C ILE A 177 -1.82 6.59 9.04
N SER A 178 -0.49 6.69 9.09
CA SER A 178 0.30 7.36 8.05
C SER A 178 1.33 6.40 7.50
N ILE A 179 1.54 6.45 6.19
CA ILE A 179 2.45 5.55 5.46
C ILE A 179 3.43 6.40 4.67
N ASP A 180 4.71 6.01 4.71
CA ASP A 180 5.77 6.61 3.90
C ASP A 180 6.73 5.49 3.48
N ALA A 181 6.84 5.25 2.18
CA ALA A 181 7.64 4.13 1.68
C ALA A 181 8.38 4.51 0.39
N ASP A 182 9.70 4.31 0.40
CA ASP A 182 10.55 4.49 -0.78
C ASP A 182 10.74 3.14 -1.47
N TYR A 183 10.21 3.01 -2.67
CA TYR A 183 10.28 1.80 -3.48
C TYR A 183 11.38 1.90 -4.52
N LYS A 184 12.08 0.78 -4.72
CA LYS A 184 13.06 0.63 -5.80
C LYS A 184 12.63 -0.50 -6.74
N HIS A 185 12.95 -0.34 -8.00
CA HIS A 185 12.68 -1.36 -9.02
C HIS A 185 13.46 -2.64 -8.70
N LEU A 186 12.77 -3.77 -8.80
CA LEU A 186 13.39 -5.08 -8.66
C LEU A 186 13.88 -5.53 -10.04
N HIS A 187 15.20 -5.61 -10.21
CA HIS A 187 15.85 -6.05 -11.46
C HIS A 187 15.89 -7.58 -11.53
#